data_22e223fb3f448201cfd941fec81355d7
#
_entry.id   22e223fb3f448201cfd941fec81355d7
#
_cell.length_a   1.000
_cell.length_b   1.000
_cell.length_c   1.000
_cell.angle_alpha   90.00
_cell.angle_beta   90.00
_cell.angle_gamma   90.00
#
_symmetry.space_group_name_H-M   'P 1'
#
loop_
_entity.id
_entity.type
_entity.pdbx_description
1 polymer ?
#
loop_
_entity_poly.entity_id
_entity_poly.type
_entity_poly.pdbx_seq_one_letter_code
_entity_poly.pdbx_strand_id
1 'polypeptide(L)'
;YNTGSDGFTYKDKRFLDKYPDGTQLPKNHPLRHSSWLSFMDKRMKLASSLLKEDGVIYISINEEEYANLKLLCDSVFGYSNYITTITIKVRHENRILKGDKPMHETTELLLMYRKSDKFNISKRIVDNSDPKDYIYEIEELIDNPEIIMMGGKKVKVFHPGEYRIVEYEPSFEHLKKINIRGSIKTGNSSGRFHMSYLEERNNDFGVIYKVPNMGDDGRDGRYFLSRSDSSHANGFYFQGAPLQRNDTKEIPYPNFLDFEQEFNLVGTEGGVPFDGGKKPIAFIQYLLKIAKGNNKNLVVLDFFAGSGSTGHAFLDGGYTGQVILVQAPEKTYEIKKGKKLAKNNCKGVFNAGFETITQITRKRIENAIGGYVTDKKISKVLFEEELTPTSLKKVPDYLARIDEIKQENEKLYHSFNV
;
A
#
# COMPACT_ATOMS: atom_id res chain seq x y z
N TYR A 1 6.07 18.37 9.37
CA TYR A 1 5.38 18.14 10.66
C TYR A 1 6.11 17.15 11.57
N ASN A 2 7.19 16.58 11.10
CA ASN A 2 8.06 15.70 11.87
C ASN A 2 9.12 16.50 12.65
N THR A 3 9.87 15.90 13.57
CA THR A 3 10.97 16.55 14.27
C THR A 3 12.30 16.26 13.60
N GLY A 4 12.81 17.23 12.91
CA GLY A 4 14.24 17.50 12.83
C GLY A 4 15.12 16.80 11.82
N SER A 5 14.69 15.94 10.92
CA SER A 5 15.66 15.26 10.05
C SER A 5 15.64 15.67 8.56
N ASP A 6 14.60 16.33 8.09
CA ASP A 6 14.43 16.54 6.63
C ASP A 6 15.34 17.62 6.04
N GLY A 7 15.95 18.48 6.87
CA GLY A 7 16.89 19.49 6.40
C GLY A 7 16.34 20.47 5.34
N PHE A 8 15.09 20.31 4.93
CA PHE A 8 14.39 21.21 4.04
C PHE A 8 13.91 22.46 4.81
N THR A 9 13.27 23.41 4.19
CA THR A 9 12.94 24.70 4.82
C THR A 9 11.89 24.67 5.93
N TYR A 10 11.33 23.52 6.25
CA TYR A 10 10.35 23.35 7.33
C TYR A 10 10.95 23.69 8.70
N LYS A 11 10.14 24.32 9.56
CA LYS A 11 10.51 24.56 10.96
C LYS A 11 10.30 23.29 11.79
N ASP A 12 11.09 22.26 11.51
CA ASP A 12 10.90 20.91 12.07
C ASP A 12 11.54 20.76 13.46
N LYS A 13 12.52 21.59 13.82
CA LYS A 13 13.13 21.60 15.14
C LYS A 13 12.18 22.21 16.17
N ARG A 14 11.20 21.39 16.61
CA ARG A 14 10.22 21.76 17.62
C ARG A 14 10.49 21.14 18.98
N PHE A 15 11.77 20.98 19.30
CA PHE A 15 12.17 20.52 20.62
C PHE A 15 12.12 21.66 21.64
N LEU A 16 11.66 21.33 22.83
CA LEU A 16 11.84 22.19 24.00
C LEU A 16 13.26 21.96 24.53
N ASP A 17 14.09 23.00 24.51
CA ASP A 17 15.51 22.91 24.93
C ASP A 17 15.75 23.35 26.35
N LYS A 18 14.79 24.06 26.98
CA LYS A 18 14.91 24.63 28.31
C LYS A 18 13.67 24.46 29.13
N TYR A 19 13.81 24.31 30.43
CA TYR A 19 12.73 24.45 31.40
C TYR A 19 12.21 25.90 31.46
N PRO A 20 11.05 26.18 32.09
CA PRO A 20 10.53 27.53 32.28
C PRO A 20 11.45 28.45 33.08
N ASP A 21 12.28 27.89 33.96
CA ASP A 21 13.30 28.60 34.76
C ASP A 21 14.59 28.94 33.98
N GLY A 22 14.66 28.52 32.70
CA GLY A 22 15.79 28.75 31.81
C GLY A 22 16.89 27.69 31.89
N THR A 23 16.82 26.70 32.77
CA THR A 23 17.79 25.60 32.83
C THR A 23 17.69 24.69 31.61
N GLN A 24 18.81 24.12 31.17
CA GLN A 24 18.87 23.29 29.94
C GLN A 24 18.24 21.93 30.18
N LEU A 25 17.32 21.52 29.27
CA LEU A 25 16.77 20.15 29.24
C LEU A 25 17.80 19.15 28.72
N PRO A 26 18.01 18.01 29.39
CA PRO A 26 18.81 16.92 28.85
C PRO A 26 18.35 16.48 27.46
N LYS A 27 19.30 16.09 26.59
CA LYS A 27 18.99 15.73 25.19
C LYS A 27 17.98 14.57 25.05
N ASN A 28 17.94 13.68 26.01
CA ASN A 28 17.04 12.50 26.05
C ASN A 28 15.82 12.71 26.95
N HIS A 29 15.53 13.94 27.39
CA HIS A 29 14.42 14.19 28.30
C HIS A 29 13.07 14.18 27.55
N PRO A 30 12.03 13.43 28.00
CA PRO A 30 10.75 13.30 27.30
C PRO A 30 10.03 14.64 27.07
N LEU A 31 10.17 15.62 27.96
CA LEU A 31 9.59 16.96 27.80
C LEU A 31 10.06 17.69 26.55
N ARG A 32 11.16 17.29 25.92
CA ARG A 32 11.62 17.89 24.66
C ARG A 32 10.58 17.81 23.55
N HIS A 33 9.77 16.76 23.53
CA HIS A 33 8.71 16.54 22.56
C HIS A 33 7.43 17.37 22.82
N SER A 34 7.31 18.03 23.99
CA SER A 34 6.10 18.76 24.38
C SER A 34 5.74 19.91 23.44
N SER A 35 6.75 20.62 22.89
CA SER A 35 6.52 21.71 21.92
C SER A 35 5.92 21.17 20.61
N TRP A 36 6.42 20.03 20.13
CA TRP A 36 5.87 19.36 18.96
C TRP A 36 4.47 18.81 19.22
N LEU A 37 4.24 18.16 20.36
CA LEU A 37 2.93 17.67 20.77
C LEU A 37 1.90 18.80 20.85
N SER A 38 2.24 19.95 21.44
CA SER A 38 1.38 21.13 21.50
C SER A 38 1.04 21.70 20.11
N PHE A 39 2.00 21.62 19.19
CA PHE A 39 1.81 22.02 17.80
C PHE A 39 0.85 21.05 17.07
N MET A 40 0.99 19.75 17.28
CA MET A 40 0.16 18.72 16.64
C MET A 40 -1.23 18.63 17.27
N ASP A 41 -1.38 18.77 18.59
CA ASP A 41 -2.66 18.66 19.31
C ASP A 41 -3.72 19.59 18.72
N LYS A 42 -3.40 20.85 18.53
CA LYS A 42 -4.33 21.84 17.95
C LYS A 42 -4.79 21.44 16.55
N ARG A 43 -3.90 20.86 15.76
CA ARG A 43 -4.18 20.44 14.38
C ARG A 43 -4.98 19.15 14.33
N MET A 44 -4.67 18.19 15.17
CA MET A 44 -5.41 16.94 15.24
C MET A 44 -6.83 17.15 15.75
N LYS A 45 -7.04 18.02 16.74
CA LYS A 45 -8.38 18.40 17.21
C LYS A 45 -9.20 19.07 16.13
N LEU A 46 -8.60 20.01 15.40
CA LEU A 46 -9.27 20.66 14.26
C LEU A 46 -9.58 19.66 13.14
N ALA A 47 -8.61 18.80 12.77
CA ALA A 47 -8.82 17.76 11.77
C ALA A 47 -9.96 16.82 12.16
N SER A 48 -10.02 16.41 13.44
CA SER A 48 -11.11 15.59 13.96
C SER A 48 -12.47 16.28 13.84
N SER A 49 -12.56 17.59 14.07
CA SER A 49 -13.82 18.32 13.93
C SER A 49 -14.28 18.51 12.48
N LEU A 50 -13.34 18.56 11.53
CA LEU A 50 -13.63 18.71 10.09
C LEU A 50 -13.93 17.35 9.41
N LEU A 51 -13.48 16.26 9.99
CA LEU A 51 -13.65 14.92 9.43
C LEU A 51 -15.12 14.51 9.48
N LYS A 52 -15.67 14.06 8.34
CA LYS A 52 -17.02 13.49 8.27
C LYS A 52 -17.12 12.22 9.09
N GLU A 53 -18.32 11.85 9.51
CA GLU A 53 -18.57 10.62 10.31
C GLU A 53 -18.06 9.34 9.60
N ASP A 54 -18.16 9.28 8.26
CA ASP A 54 -17.62 8.22 7.42
C ASP A 54 -16.20 8.53 6.89
N GLY A 55 -15.52 9.48 7.52
CA GLY A 55 -14.20 9.96 7.10
C GLY A 55 -13.05 9.17 7.74
N VAL A 56 -11.88 9.27 7.13
CA VAL A 56 -10.62 8.67 7.55
C VAL A 56 -9.49 9.67 7.47
N ILE A 57 -8.55 9.60 8.39
CA ILE A 57 -7.31 10.38 8.37
C ILE A 57 -6.10 9.46 8.26
N TYR A 58 -5.16 9.86 7.42
CA TYR A 58 -3.85 9.25 7.23
C TYR A 58 -2.75 10.21 7.68
N ILE A 59 -1.83 9.75 8.51
CA ILE A 59 -0.78 10.60 9.06
C ILE A 59 0.56 9.89 8.90
N SER A 60 1.37 10.33 7.94
CA SER A 60 2.75 9.84 7.77
C SER A 60 3.63 10.36 8.88
N ILE A 61 4.47 9.51 9.44
CA ILE A 61 5.39 9.84 10.53
C ILE A 61 6.60 8.91 10.47
N ASN A 62 7.74 9.33 11.00
CA ASN A 62 8.88 8.45 11.24
C ASN A 62 8.87 7.91 12.68
N GLU A 63 9.87 7.09 13.01
CA GLU A 63 9.99 6.44 14.31
C GLU A 63 10.19 7.43 15.46
N GLU A 64 10.80 8.62 15.23
CA GLU A 64 11.12 9.57 16.29
C GLU A 64 9.88 10.06 17.05
N GLU A 65 8.80 10.35 16.33
CA GLU A 65 7.57 10.89 16.92
C GLU A 65 6.36 9.94 16.82
N TYR A 66 6.56 8.74 16.31
CA TYR A 66 5.47 7.77 16.12
C TYR A 66 4.71 7.48 17.42
N ALA A 67 5.41 7.17 18.50
CA ALA A 67 4.78 6.84 19.78
C ALA A 67 3.99 8.03 20.36
N ASN A 68 4.56 9.22 20.29
CA ASN A 68 3.95 10.47 20.75
C ASN A 68 2.69 10.79 19.92
N LEU A 69 2.77 10.66 18.61
CA LEU A 69 1.65 10.89 17.70
C LEU A 69 0.53 9.87 17.91
N LYS A 70 0.88 8.60 18.11
CA LYS A 70 -0.09 7.53 18.37
C LYS A 70 -0.90 7.82 19.62
N LEU A 71 -0.24 8.16 20.73
CA LEU A 71 -0.92 8.52 21.98
C LEU A 71 -1.80 9.77 21.85
N LEU A 72 -1.31 10.80 21.14
CA LEU A 72 -2.08 12.00 20.86
C LEU A 72 -3.33 11.67 20.02
N CYS A 73 -3.19 10.87 18.97
CA CYS A 73 -4.31 10.49 18.11
C CYS A 73 -5.32 9.60 18.84
N ASP A 74 -4.88 8.70 19.73
CA ASP A 74 -5.78 7.92 20.61
C ASP A 74 -6.62 8.85 21.50
N SER A 75 -6.01 9.92 22.01
CA SER A 75 -6.72 10.92 22.84
C SER A 75 -7.72 11.76 22.03
N VAL A 76 -7.40 12.11 20.78
CA VAL A 76 -8.20 13.02 19.94
C VAL A 76 -9.31 12.30 19.17
N PHE A 77 -8.98 11.16 18.56
CA PHE A 77 -9.92 10.38 17.73
C PHE A 77 -10.59 9.23 18.50
N GLY A 78 -10.03 8.83 19.65
CA GLY A 78 -10.43 7.66 20.41
C GLY A 78 -9.67 6.41 19.98
N TYR A 79 -9.21 5.63 20.96
CA TYR A 79 -8.48 4.36 20.73
C TYR A 79 -9.28 3.37 19.85
N SER A 80 -10.61 3.28 20.05
CA SER A 80 -11.50 2.40 19.29
C SER A 80 -11.61 2.79 17.80
N ASN A 81 -11.19 3.97 17.42
CA ASN A 81 -11.17 4.46 16.05
C ASN A 81 -9.82 4.30 15.37
N TYR A 82 -8.82 3.79 16.07
CA TYR A 82 -7.58 3.35 15.46
C TYR A 82 -7.84 2.13 14.56
N ILE A 83 -7.43 2.22 13.30
CA ILE A 83 -7.60 1.12 12.35
C ILE A 83 -6.32 0.30 12.30
N THR A 84 -5.22 0.93 11.93
CA THR A 84 -3.92 0.26 11.80
C THR A 84 -2.78 1.27 11.66
N THR A 85 -1.57 0.79 11.82
CA THR A 85 -0.36 1.43 11.27
C THR A 85 0.06 0.67 10.04
N ILE A 86 0.19 1.39 8.93
CA ILE A 86 0.70 0.85 7.68
C ILE A 86 2.20 1.11 7.64
N THR A 87 2.99 0.06 7.43
CA THR A 87 4.43 0.13 7.18
C THR A 87 4.66 0.19 5.68
N ILE A 88 5.38 1.19 5.20
CA ILE A 88 5.61 1.44 3.78
C ILE A 88 7.09 1.26 3.50
N LYS A 89 7.44 0.31 2.64
CA LYS A 89 8.81 0.20 2.11
C LYS A 89 9.03 1.32 1.10
N VAL A 90 10.03 2.16 1.37
CA VAL A 90 10.34 3.38 0.60
C VAL A 90 11.75 3.38 0.01
N ARG A 91 12.60 2.42 0.43
CA ARG A 91 13.99 2.29 -0.03
C ARG A 91 14.38 0.81 -0.12
N HIS A 92 15.29 0.53 -1.04
CA HIS A 92 15.88 -0.79 -1.18
C HIS A 92 16.79 -1.11 0.01
N GLU A 93 16.68 -2.30 0.57
CA GLU A 93 17.43 -2.73 1.76
C GLU A 93 18.94 -2.72 1.58
N ASN A 94 19.43 -2.93 0.35
CA ASN A 94 20.86 -2.95 0.03
C ASN A 94 21.40 -1.61 -0.47
N ARG A 95 20.56 -0.57 -0.61
CA ARG A 95 20.96 0.76 -1.05
C ARG A 95 21.26 1.65 0.14
N ILE A 96 22.41 1.44 0.78
CA ILE A 96 22.84 2.20 1.95
C ILE A 96 23.22 3.63 1.52
N LEU A 97 22.44 4.62 1.97
CA LEU A 97 22.70 6.03 1.70
C LEU A 97 23.60 6.67 2.77
N LYS A 98 23.61 6.14 3.99
CA LYS A 98 24.39 6.61 5.14
C LYS A 98 24.91 5.40 5.90
N GLY A 99 26.19 5.11 5.74
CA GLY A 99 26.87 3.98 6.41
C GLY A 99 27.20 4.21 7.90
N ASP A 100 26.83 5.37 8.45
CA ASP A 100 27.07 5.79 9.83
C ASP A 100 25.96 5.35 10.81
N LYS A 101 24.81 4.90 10.29
CA LYS A 101 23.71 4.38 11.11
C LYS A 101 23.85 2.89 11.35
N PRO A 102 23.58 2.40 12.58
CA PRO A 102 23.64 0.96 12.89
C PRO A 102 22.57 0.14 12.17
N MET A 103 21.45 0.77 11.78
CA MET A 103 20.37 0.17 11.00
C MET A 103 20.02 1.06 9.82
N HIS A 104 19.75 0.45 8.66
CA HIS A 104 19.28 1.14 7.46
C HIS A 104 17.77 1.31 7.50
N GLU A 105 17.31 2.56 7.52
CA GLU A 105 15.88 2.90 7.53
C GLU A 105 15.30 2.78 6.11
N THR A 106 14.59 1.69 5.86
CA THR A 106 13.98 1.39 4.56
C THR A 106 12.49 1.66 4.51
N THR A 107 11.88 1.96 5.66
CA THR A 107 10.44 2.10 5.79
C THR A 107 10.02 3.44 6.36
N GLU A 108 8.78 3.82 6.09
CA GLU A 108 8.04 4.90 6.76
C GLU A 108 6.75 4.35 7.36
N LEU A 109 6.21 5.04 8.35
CA LEU A 109 4.99 4.66 9.04
C LEU A 109 3.84 5.60 8.68
N LEU A 110 2.63 5.03 8.55
CA LEU A 110 1.40 5.76 8.29
C LEU A 110 0.33 5.31 9.29
N LEU A 111 -0.05 6.21 10.19
CA LEU A 111 -1.16 6.00 11.10
C LEU A 111 -2.49 6.18 10.37
N MET A 112 -3.45 5.31 10.62
CA MET A 112 -4.79 5.35 10.05
C MET A 112 -5.84 5.34 11.16
N TYR A 113 -6.64 6.41 11.23
CA TYR A 113 -7.79 6.55 12.14
C TYR A 113 -9.05 6.86 11.36
N ARG A 114 -10.17 6.31 11.78
CA ARG A 114 -11.50 6.70 11.30
C ARG A 114 -12.12 7.74 12.22
N LYS A 115 -13.14 8.46 11.73
CA LYS A 115 -13.94 9.36 12.58
C LYS A 115 -14.88 8.58 13.50
N SER A 116 -15.57 7.60 12.93
CA SER A 116 -16.52 6.75 13.65
C SER A 116 -16.64 5.37 12.97
N ASP A 117 -17.49 4.51 13.53
CA ASP A 117 -17.81 3.17 12.99
C ASP A 117 -18.59 3.21 11.67
N LYS A 118 -19.05 4.38 11.23
CA LYS A 118 -19.65 4.57 9.90
C LYS A 118 -18.62 4.46 8.76
N PHE A 119 -17.33 4.60 9.06
CA PHE A 119 -16.28 4.35 8.09
C PHE A 119 -16.01 2.86 7.94
N ASN A 120 -16.06 2.36 6.71
CA ASN A 120 -15.69 0.99 6.34
C ASN A 120 -14.61 0.99 5.28
N ILE A 121 -13.57 0.19 5.48
CA ILE A 121 -12.53 -0.01 4.48
C ILE A 121 -13.10 -0.83 3.32
N SER A 122 -12.95 -0.32 2.10
CA SER A 122 -13.25 -1.09 0.91
C SER A 122 -12.30 -2.28 0.80
N LYS A 123 -12.82 -3.43 0.38
CA LYS A 123 -11.96 -4.58 0.10
C LYS A 123 -11.23 -4.42 -1.23
N ARG A 124 -10.06 -5.00 -1.33
CA ARG A 124 -9.30 -5.06 -2.57
C ARG A 124 -9.85 -6.17 -3.46
N ILE A 125 -10.25 -5.81 -4.67
CA ILE A 125 -10.63 -6.77 -5.69
C ILE A 125 -9.35 -7.29 -6.34
N VAL A 126 -9.15 -8.60 -6.34
CA VAL A 126 -8.03 -9.27 -6.99
C VAL A 126 -8.51 -10.26 -8.03
N ASP A 127 -7.70 -10.49 -9.03
CA ASP A 127 -7.93 -11.50 -10.04
C ASP A 127 -7.94 -12.90 -9.41
N ASN A 128 -8.89 -13.71 -9.79
CA ASN A 128 -9.10 -15.08 -9.36
C ASN A 128 -9.35 -16.00 -10.57
N SER A 129 -9.03 -15.53 -11.78
CA SER A 129 -9.22 -16.25 -13.04
C SER A 129 -8.07 -17.20 -13.38
N ASP A 130 -6.94 -17.12 -12.67
CA ASP A 130 -5.75 -17.93 -12.91
C ASP A 130 -5.87 -19.31 -12.25
N PRO A 131 -5.92 -20.43 -13.03
CA PRO A 131 -6.03 -21.78 -12.51
C PRO A 131 -4.70 -22.38 -11.99
N LYS A 132 -3.63 -21.63 -11.89
CA LYS A 132 -2.25 -22.10 -11.62
C LYS A 132 -2.07 -23.11 -10.48
N ASP A 133 -2.94 -23.08 -9.48
CA ASP A 133 -2.87 -23.99 -8.34
C ASP A 133 -3.70 -25.28 -8.56
N TYR A 134 -4.51 -25.35 -9.62
CA TYR A 134 -5.39 -26.46 -9.93
C TYR A 134 -4.69 -27.36 -10.95
N ILE A 135 -3.83 -28.24 -10.46
CA ILE A 135 -2.96 -29.11 -11.27
C ILE A 135 -3.05 -30.58 -10.93
N TYR A 136 -3.79 -30.97 -9.88
CA TYR A 136 -3.79 -32.35 -9.38
C TYR A 136 -5.05 -33.13 -9.79
N GLU A 137 -4.89 -34.42 -10.02
CA GLU A 137 -5.97 -35.42 -10.03
C GLU A 137 -5.58 -36.60 -9.17
N ILE A 138 -6.60 -37.26 -8.58
CA ILE A 138 -6.42 -38.46 -7.79
C ILE A 138 -7.00 -39.62 -8.58
N GLU A 139 -6.15 -40.51 -9.06
CA GLU A 139 -6.53 -41.76 -9.73
C GLU A 139 -6.71 -42.86 -8.67
N GLU A 140 -7.95 -43.40 -8.56
CA GLU A 140 -8.24 -44.56 -7.72
C GLU A 140 -7.85 -45.80 -8.51
N LEU A 141 -6.89 -46.61 -8.01
CA LEU A 141 -6.35 -47.77 -8.72
C LEU A 141 -7.05 -49.08 -8.36
N ILE A 142 -7.98 -49.06 -7.39
CA ILE A 142 -8.73 -50.24 -6.93
C ILE A 142 -10.24 -49.90 -6.93
N ASP A 143 -11.05 -50.90 -7.28
CA ASP A 143 -12.51 -50.79 -7.31
C ASP A 143 -13.18 -50.91 -5.93
N ASN A 144 -12.58 -51.65 -5.03
CA ASN A 144 -13.12 -51.99 -3.70
C ASN A 144 -12.22 -51.53 -2.56
N PRO A 145 -12.10 -50.20 -2.31
CA PRO A 145 -11.31 -49.70 -1.19
C PRO A 145 -11.97 -50.04 0.14
N GLU A 146 -11.18 -50.00 1.21
CA GLU A 146 -11.68 -50.10 2.57
C GLU A 146 -12.69 -48.97 2.84
N ILE A 147 -13.78 -49.30 3.55
CA ILE A 147 -14.82 -48.33 3.92
C ILE A 147 -14.91 -48.25 5.44
N ILE A 148 -14.74 -47.07 5.98
CA ILE A 148 -14.90 -46.79 7.40
C ILE A 148 -15.98 -45.72 7.64
N MET A 149 -16.59 -45.76 8.80
CA MET A 149 -17.59 -44.75 9.20
C MET A 149 -16.93 -43.63 9.98
N MET A 150 -17.02 -42.39 9.47
CA MET A 150 -16.53 -41.18 10.14
C MET A 150 -17.55 -40.04 10.02
N GLY A 151 -17.93 -39.47 11.14
CA GLY A 151 -18.89 -38.35 11.17
C GLY A 151 -20.21 -38.65 10.44
N GLY A 152 -20.70 -39.91 10.52
CA GLY A 152 -21.89 -40.37 9.87
C GLY A 152 -21.74 -40.59 8.34
N LYS A 153 -20.52 -40.54 7.80
CA LYS A 153 -20.22 -40.69 6.36
C LYS A 153 -19.47 -42.00 6.10
N LYS A 154 -19.75 -42.66 4.98
CA LYS A 154 -18.96 -43.81 4.48
C LYS A 154 -17.72 -43.28 3.77
N VAL A 155 -16.59 -43.28 4.46
CA VAL A 155 -15.32 -42.77 3.95
C VAL A 155 -14.56 -43.93 3.31
N LYS A 156 -14.17 -43.75 2.04
CA LYS A 156 -13.27 -44.67 1.36
C LYS A 156 -11.84 -44.40 1.77
N VAL A 157 -11.09 -45.45 2.09
CA VAL A 157 -9.67 -45.38 2.48
C VAL A 157 -8.82 -46.00 1.39
N PHE A 158 -7.78 -45.32 0.97
CA PHE A 158 -6.81 -45.78 -0.01
C PHE A 158 -5.42 -45.75 0.60
N HIS A 159 -4.78 -46.90 0.67
CA HIS A 159 -3.41 -47.06 1.15
C HIS A 159 -2.37 -46.73 0.04
N PRO A 160 -1.10 -46.46 0.40
CA PRO A 160 -0.05 -46.28 -0.59
C PRO A 160 0.00 -47.46 -1.59
N GLY A 161 -0.05 -47.11 -2.88
CA GLY A 161 -0.12 -48.09 -3.98
C GLY A 161 -1.56 -48.34 -4.52
N GLU A 162 -2.61 -47.91 -3.80
CA GLU A 162 -4.01 -48.06 -4.21
C GLU A 162 -4.55 -46.82 -4.91
N TYR A 163 -3.75 -45.76 -4.98
CA TYR A 163 -4.04 -44.50 -5.67
C TYR A 163 -2.79 -43.94 -6.31
N ARG A 164 -2.98 -42.97 -7.21
CA ARG A 164 -1.92 -42.14 -7.79
C ARG A 164 -2.34 -40.68 -7.76
N ILE A 165 -1.41 -39.79 -7.37
CA ILE A 165 -1.57 -38.34 -7.52
C ILE A 165 -0.86 -37.95 -8.81
N VAL A 166 -1.60 -37.38 -9.76
CA VAL A 166 -1.08 -36.99 -11.07
C VAL A 166 -1.13 -35.46 -11.18
N GLU A 167 -0.08 -34.87 -11.74
CA GLU A 167 0.00 -33.44 -12.02
C GLU A 167 -0.25 -33.21 -13.51
N TYR A 168 -1.09 -32.22 -13.80
CA TYR A 168 -1.48 -31.80 -15.15
C TYR A 168 -1.19 -30.31 -15.37
N GLU A 169 -1.32 -29.83 -16.60
CA GLU A 169 -1.32 -28.41 -16.89
C GLU A 169 -2.47 -27.71 -16.14
N PRO A 170 -2.26 -26.47 -15.66
CA PRO A 170 -3.24 -25.75 -14.86
C PRO A 170 -4.62 -25.64 -15.54
N SER A 171 -5.66 -26.14 -14.89
CA SER A 171 -7.05 -26.05 -15.33
C SER A 171 -8.00 -26.12 -14.13
N PHE A 172 -9.11 -25.32 -14.17
CA PHE A 172 -10.15 -25.41 -13.12
C PHE A 172 -10.89 -26.74 -13.09
N GLU A 173 -10.68 -27.61 -14.06
CA GLU A 173 -11.16 -29.00 -14.05
C GLU A 173 -10.40 -29.87 -13.05
N HIS A 174 -9.17 -29.49 -12.70
CA HIS A 174 -8.30 -30.21 -11.77
C HIS A 174 -8.49 -29.81 -10.31
N LEU A 175 -7.80 -30.49 -9.43
CA LEU A 175 -7.80 -30.27 -7.99
C LEU A 175 -6.64 -29.36 -7.57
N LYS A 176 -6.90 -28.59 -6.54
CA LYS A 176 -5.88 -27.82 -5.80
C LYS A 176 -5.54 -28.52 -4.50
N LYS A 177 -4.26 -28.72 -4.21
CA LYS A 177 -3.76 -29.25 -2.95
C LYS A 177 -3.68 -28.16 -1.89
N ILE A 178 -4.31 -28.37 -0.74
CA ILE A 178 -4.40 -27.37 0.34
C ILE A 178 -3.86 -27.99 1.63
N ASN A 179 -2.88 -27.30 2.25
CA ASN A 179 -2.31 -27.69 3.53
C ASN A 179 -3.26 -27.30 4.68
N ILE A 180 -3.53 -28.24 5.59
CA ILE A 180 -4.43 -28.05 6.74
C ILE A 180 -3.64 -27.40 7.88
N ARG A 181 -3.64 -26.05 7.95
CA ARG A 181 -2.94 -25.29 8.99
C ARG A 181 -3.67 -23.98 9.29
N GLY A 182 -3.35 -23.38 10.44
CA GLY A 182 -3.88 -22.04 10.82
C GLY A 182 -5.40 -21.99 10.80
N SER A 183 -5.97 -20.96 10.21
CA SER A 183 -7.43 -20.74 10.14
C SER A 183 -8.19 -21.81 9.35
N ILE A 184 -7.52 -22.63 8.53
CA ILE A 184 -8.16 -23.72 7.79
C ILE A 184 -8.67 -24.80 8.76
N LYS A 185 -7.99 -25.04 9.88
CA LYS A 185 -8.40 -26.00 10.91
C LYS A 185 -9.83 -25.73 11.43
N THR A 186 -10.20 -24.47 11.53
CA THR A 186 -11.50 -24.05 12.11
C THR A 186 -12.38 -23.29 11.11
N GLY A 187 -11.78 -22.67 10.10
CA GLY A 187 -12.43 -21.72 9.19
C GLY A 187 -13.31 -22.36 8.12
N ASN A 188 -13.05 -23.60 7.69
CA ASN A 188 -13.84 -24.26 6.66
C ASN A 188 -14.27 -25.69 7.03
N SER A 189 -15.20 -26.25 6.27
CA SER A 189 -15.75 -27.59 6.52
C SER A 189 -14.72 -28.71 6.44
N SER A 190 -13.79 -28.63 5.47
CA SER A 190 -12.72 -29.63 5.30
C SER A 190 -11.76 -29.61 6.47
N GLY A 191 -11.34 -28.43 6.90
CA GLY A 191 -10.46 -28.30 8.07
C GLY A 191 -11.11 -28.81 9.37
N ARG A 192 -12.38 -28.45 9.60
CA ARG A 192 -13.15 -28.94 10.77
C ARG A 192 -13.33 -30.46 10.74
N PHE A 193 -13.64 -31.03 9.57
CA PHE A 193 -13.75 -32.48 9.45
C PHE A 193 -12.45 -33.17 9.76
N HIS A 194 -11.33 -32.69 9.22
CA HIS A 194 -10.00 -33.21 9.52
C HIS A 194 -9.71 -33.17 11.03
N MET A 195 -9.93 -32.03 11.67
CA MET A 195 -9.67 -31.87 13.11
C MET A 195 -10.52 -32.80 13.98
N SER A 196 -11.75 -33.08 13.55
CA SER A 196 -12.67 -33.92 14.33
C SER A 196 -12.47 -35.42 14.13
N TYR A 197 -11.94 -35.86 12.98
CA TYR A 197 -11.95 -37.28 12.62
C TYR A 197 -10.65 -37.83 12.04
N LEU A 198 -9.78 -36.97 11.51
CA LEU A 198 -8.56 -37.37 10.83
C LEU A 198 -7.27 -36.91 11.53
N GLU A 199 -7.35 -36.04 12.52
CA GLU A 199 -6.17 -35.55 13.24
C GLU A 199 -5.39 -36.69 13.93
N GLU A 200 -6.11 -37.60 14.59
CA GLU A 200 -5.50 -38.78 15.26
C GLU A 200 -4.90 -39.78 14.26
N ARG A 201 -5.32 -39.72 12.98
CA ARG A 201 -4.86 -40.53 11.86
C ARG A 201 -3.73 -39.88 11.05
N ASN A 202 -3.20 -38.77 11.48
CA ASN A 202 -2.07 -38.10 10.82
C ASN A 202 -0.80 -39.01 10.72
N ASN A 203 -0.70 -40.04 11.56
CA ASN A 203 0.40 -40.99 11.53
C ASN A 203 0.19 -42.17 10.54
N ASP A 204 -0.97 -42.23 9.88
CA ASP A 204 -1.23 -43.17 8.78
C ASP A 204 -0.58 -42.62 7.50
N PHE A 205 0.75 -42.59 7.46
CA PHE A 205 1.49 -41.87 6.43
C PHE A 205 1.10 -42.25 5.01
N GLY A 206 0.73 -41.26 4.21
CA GLY A 206 0.41 -41.42 2.81
C GLY A 206 -0.96 -42.10 2.54
N VAL A 207 -1.84 -42.22 3.53
CA VAL A 207 -3.20 -42.72 3.34
C VAL A 207 -4.12 -41.63 2.83
N ILE A 208 -4.93 -41.95 1.83
CA ILE A 208 -6.00 -41.02 1.36
C ILE A 208 -7.35 -41.48 1.90
N TYR A 209 -8.10 -40.49 2.41
CA TYR A 209 -9.49 -40.64 2.87
C TYR A 209 -10.38 -39.85 1.93
N LYS A 210 -11.23 -40.52 1.14
CA LYS A 210 -12.24 -39.89 0.30
C LYS A 210 -13.55 -39.75 1.08
N VAL A 211 -13.91 -38.54 1.43
CA VAL A 211 -15.08 -38.21 2.24
C VAL A 211 -16.21 -37.77 1.31
N PRO A 212 -17.34 -38.51 1.23
CA PRO A 212 -18.43 -38.18 0.34
C PRO A 212 -19.21 -36.94 0.80
N ASN A 213 -19.91 -36.31 -0.15
CA ASN A 213 -20.80 -35.17 0.10
C ASN A 213 -20.09 -34.05 0.86
N MET A 214 -18.94 -33.65 0.37
CA MET A 214 -18.16 -32.56 0.94
C MET A 214 -17.61 -31.66 -0.17
N GLY A 215 -17.77 -30.35 0.01
CA GLY A 215 -17.30 -29.33 -0.93
C GLY A 215 -18.44 -28.75 -1.76
N ASP A 216 -18.07 -27.77 -2.59
CA ASP A 216 -18.93 -26.97 -3.46
C ASP A 216 -18.45 -27.00 -4.92
N ASP A 217 -17.61 -28.01 -5.23
CA ASP A 217 -16.93 -28.18 -6.52
C ASP A 217 -17.60 -29.22 -7.44
N GLY A 218 -18.76 -29.75 -7.02
CA GLY A 218 -19.55 -30.72 -7.79
C GLY A 218 -18.98 -32.13 -7.86
N ARG A 219 -17.86 -32.40 -7.15
CA ARG A 219 -17.27 -33.71 -7.10
C ARG A 219 -18.00 -34.63 -6.08
N ASP A 220 -17.89 -35.93 -6.25
CA ASP A 220 -18.54 -36.93 -5.39
C ASP A 220 -17.99 -37.00 -3.96
N GLY A 221 -16.82 -36.45 -3.72
CA GLY A 221 -16.20 -36.39 -2.40
C GLY A 221 -14.91 -35.57 -2.39
N ARG A 222 -14.42 -35.35 -1.18
CA ARG A 222 -13.17 -34.65 -0.92
C ARG A 222 -12.10 -35.62 -0.50
N TYR A 223 -10.92 -35.58 -1.15
CA TYR A 223 -9.78 -36.37 -0.80
C TYR A 223 -8.97 -35.66 0.29
N PHE A 224 -8.69 -36.36 1.38
CA PHE A 224 -7.76 -35.97 2.43
C PHE A 224 -6.57 -36.90 2.41
N LEU A 225 -5.38 -36.35 2.25
CA LEU A 225 -4.13 -37.05 2.33
C LEU A 225 -3.54 -36.84 3.72
N SER A 226 -3.31 -37.92 4.48
CA SER A 226 -2.56 -37.85 5.71
C SER A 226 -1.14 -37.36 5.41
N ARG A 227 -0.41 -36.86 6.42
CA ARG A 227 0.96 -36.38 6.20
C ARG A 227 1.83 -37.45 5.60
N SER A 228 2.78 -37.06 4.74
CA SER A 228 3.71 -37.99 4.11
C SER A 228 4.82 -38.46 5.05
N ASP A 229 5.13 -37.65 6.07
CA ASP A 229 6.19 -37.84 7.04
C ASP A 229 5.95 -37.00 8.32
N SER A 230 6.88 -37.05 9.26
CA SER A 230 6.80 -36.30 10.52
C SER A 230 7.13 -34.78 10.40
N SER A 231 7.57 -34.32 9.24
CA SER A 231 7.93 -32.90 9.04
C SER A 231 6.73 -31.95 9.00
N HIS A 232 5.53 -32.48 8.72
CA HIS A 232 4.29 -31.74 8.68
C HIS A 232 3.41 -32.10 9.88
N ALA A 233 2.83 -31.09 10.54
CA ALA A 233 1.95 -31.31 11.69
C ALA A 233 0.60 -31.93 11.29
N ASN A 234 0.08 -31.62 10.10
CA ASN A 234 -1.20 -32.11 9.59
C ASN A 234 -1.05 -32.50 8.11
N GLY A 235 -2.07 -33.20 7.60
CA GLY A 235 -2.15 -33.58 6.20
C GLY A 235 -2.64 -32.46 5.29
N PHE A 236 -3.12 -32.88 4.14
CA PHE A 236 -3.62 -32.01 3.06
C PHE A 236 -5.03 -32.44 2.67
N TYR A 237 -5.74 -31.56 1.98
CA TYR A 237 -6.92 -31.98 1.22
C TYR A 237 -6.84 -31.44 -0.21
N PHE A 238 -7.53 -32.12 -1.10
CA PHE A 238 -7.63 -31.72 -2.51
C PHE A 238 -9.04 -31.18 -2.77
N GLN A 239 -9.11 -30.02 -3.41
CA GLN A 239 -10.34 -29.29 -3.67
C GLN A 239 -10.43 -28.90 -5.13
N GLY A 240 -11.56 -29.17 -5.78
CA GLY A 240 -11.89 -28.62 -7.09
C GLY A 240 -12.28 -27.16 -7.02
N ALA A 241 -12.37 -26.52 -8.18
CA ALA A 241 -12.87 -25.16 -8.26
C ALA A 241 -14.36 -25.13 -7.88
N PRO A 242 -14.83 -24.15 -7.06
CA PRO A 242 -16.24 -24.02 -6.73
C PRO A 242 -17.11 -23.85 -7.98
N LEU A 243 -18.28 -24.49 -8.02
CA LEU A 243 -19.22 -24.37 -9.14
C LEU A 243 -19.67 -22.92 -9.39
N GLN A 244 -19.79 -22.12 -8.32
CA GLN A 244 -20.11 -20.70 -8.38
C GLN A 244 -18.86 -19.86 -8.16
N ARG A 245 -17.83 -20.08 -8.96
CA ARG A 245 -16.58 -19.32 -8.91
C ARG A 245 -16.74 -17.98 -9.63
N ASN A 246 -16.22 -16.93 -9.04
CA ASN A 246 -16.07 -15.64 -9.69
C ASN A 246 -14.60 -15.43 -10.11
N ASP A 247 -14.39 -14.79 -11.26
CA ASP A 247 -13.06 -14.43 -11.76
C ASP A 247 -12.37 -13.35 -10.92
N THR A 248 -13.08 -12.79 -9.97
CA THR A 248 -12.55 -11.85 -9.00
C THR A 248 -12.92 -12.25 -7.59
N LYS A 249 -12.09 -11.92 -6.63
CA LYS A 249 -12.40 -12.06 -5.21
C LYS A 249 -12.01 -10.81 -4.43
N GLU A 250 -12.75 -10.58 -3.36
CA GLU A 250 -12.46 -9.48 -2.44
C GLU A 250 -11.60 -9.96 -1.27
N ILE A 251 -10.48 -9.29 -1.05
CA ILE A 251 -9.57 -9.57 0.08
C ILE A 251 -9.26 -8.30 0.86
N PRO A 252 -8.92 -8.40 2.15
CA PRO A 252 -8.44 -7.25 2.93
C PRO A 252 -7.19 -6.64 2.33
N TYR A 253 -6.99 -5.33 2.56
CA TYR A 253 -5.72 -4.68 2.27
C TYR A 253 -4.66 -5.12 3.30
N PRO A 254 -3.40 -5.34 2.89
CA PRO A 254 -2.31 -5.56 3.82
C PRO A 254 -1.91 -4.25 4.51
N ASN A 255 -1.34 -4.34 5.70
CA ASN A 255 -0.75 -3.20 6.42
C ASN A 255 0.76 -3.04 6.18
N PHE A 256 1.33 -3.83 5.27
CA PHE A 256 2.66 -3.64 4.71
C PHE A 256 2.52 -3.37 3.21
N LEU A 257 3.09 -2.25 2.74
CA LEU A 257 3.02 -1.82 1.36
C LEU A 257 4.43 -1.61 0.82
N ASP A 258 4.72 -2.17 -0.35
CA ASP A 258 5.96 -1.91 -1.07
C ASP A 258 5.71 -0.85 -2.15
N PHE A 259 6.31 0.32 -1.98
CA PHE A 259 6.32 1.45 -2.91
C PHE A 259 7.74 1.92 -3.22
N GLU A 260 8.73 1.04 -3.01
CA GLU A 260 10.14 1.38 -3.22
C GLU A 260 10.40 1.99 -4.59
N GLN A 261 9.84 1.39 -5.65
CA GLN A 261 10.06 1.86 -7.01
C GLN A 261 9.49 3.26 -7.24
N GLU A 262 8.28 3.51 -6.77
CA GLU A 262 7.60 4.80 -6.91
C GLU A 262 8.33 5.89 -6.12
N PHE A 263 8.81 5.59 -4.91
CA PHE A 263 9.62 6.54 -4.13
C PHE A 263 10.97 6.85 -4.79
N ASN A 264 11.58 5.90 -5.49
CA ASN A 264 12.80 6.14 -6.27
C ASN A 264 12.57 7.07 -7.47
N LEU A 265 11.37 7.10 -8.02
CA LEU A 265 11.00 7.88 -9.20
C LEU A 265 10.32 9.22 -8.88
N VAL A 266 9.98 9.47 -7.61
CA VAL A 266 9.18 10.62 -7.16
C VAL A 266 9.79 11.98 -7.51
N GLY A 267 11.11 12.05 -7.71
CA GLY A 267 11.82 13.30 -8.01
C GLY A 267 11.31 13.99 -9.28
N THR A 268 10.86 13.23 -10.28
CA THR A 268 10.37 13.75 -11.57
C THR A 268 8.88 14.07 -11.59
N GLU A 269 8.13 13.68 -10.57
CA GLU A 269 6.69 13.90 -10.52
C GLU A 269 6.31 15.38 -10.34
N GLY A 270 5.31 15.82 -11.09
CA GLY A 270 4.71 17.14 -10.99
C GLY A 270 5.50 18.24 -11.68
N GLY A 271 6.64 17.95 -12.32
CA GLY A 271 7.45 18.92 -13.07
C GLY A 271 7.96 20.08 -12.20
N VAL A 272 8.13 19.89 -10.90
CA VAL A 272 8.66 20.89 -9.96
C VAL A 272 9.80 20.29 -9.14
N PRO A 273 10.91 21.05 -8.91
CA PRO A 273 11.97 20.61 -8.03
C PRO A 273 11.48 20.58 -6.58
N PHE A 274 11.85 19.54 -5.84
CA PHE A 274 11.54 19.43 -4.41
C PHE A 274 12.47 18.39 -3.79
N ASP A 275 13.43 18.83 -2.99
CA ASP A 275 14.60 18.04 -2.61
C ASP A 275 14.35 17.04 -1.46
N GLY A 276 13.11 16.88 -0.98
CA GLY A 276 12.79 15.90 0.06
C GLY A 276 11.32 15.89 0.44
N GLY A 277 10.84 14.75 0.95
CA GLY A 277 9.48 14.61 1.51
C GLY A 277 8.35 14.51 0.49
N LYS A 278 8.61 14.45 -0.83
CA LYS A 278 7.57 14.14 -1.83
C LYS A 278 7.01 12.73 -1.58
N LYS A 279 5.71 12.61 -1.67
CA LYS A 279 5.04 11.30 -1.72
C LYS A 279 4.66 10.98 -3.17
N PRO A 280 4.83 9.73 -3.64
CA PRO A 280 4.44 9.32 -4.97
C PRO A 280 2.93 9.47 -5.21
N ILE A 281 2.55 9.86 -6.41
CA ILE A 281 1.13 9.97 -6.83
C ILE A 281 0.44 8.62 -6.65
N ALA A 282 1.04 7.54 -7.12
CA ALA A 282 0.50 6.19 -7.03
C ALA A 282 0.23 5.75 -5.57
N PHE A 283 1.11 6.12 -4.64
CA PHE A 283 0.92 5.83 -3.22
C PHE A 283 -0.32 6.56 -2.67
N ILE A 284 -0.48 7.85 -2.95
CA ILE A 284 -1.63 8.63 -2.48
C ILE A 284 -2.93 8.12 -3.11
N GLN A 285 -2.94 7.80 -4.40
CA GLN A 285 -4.09 7.18 -5.08
C GLN A 285 -4.48 5.85 -4.45
N TYR A 286 -3.49 5.04 -4.04
CA TYR A 286 -3.74 3.79 -3.33
C TYR A 286 -4.43 4.03 -1.98
N LEU A 287 -4.03 5.05 -1.22
CA LEU A 287 -4.69 5.43 0.03
C LEU A 287 -6.13 5.92 -0.19
N LEU A 288 -6.36 6.74 -1.23
CA LEU A 288 -7.71 7.18 -1.59
C LEU A 288 -8.62 6.00 -1.98
N LYS A 289 -8.05 4.99 -2.66
CA LYS A 289 -8.78 3.75 -3.00
C LYS A 289 -9.12 2.92 -1.76
N ILE A 290 -8.22 2.80 -0.78
CA ILE A 290 -8.51 2.16 0.51
C ILE A 290 -9.68 2.87 1.20
N ALA A 291 -9.69 4.21 1.17
CA ALA A 291 -10.69 5.03 1.87
C ALA A 291 -12.10 4.86 1.30
N LYS A 292 -12.25 4.82 -0.02
CA LYS A 292 -13.57 4.93 -0.66
C LYS A 292 -13.80 3.94 -1.82
N GLY A 293 -12.91 2.97 -2.03
CA GLY A 293 -13.02 1.98 -3.10
C GLY A 293 -13.06 2.64 -4.48
N ASN A 294 -14.10 2.37 -5.23
CA ASN A 294 -14.30 2.93 -6.57
C ASN A 294 -15.10 4.25 -6.59
N ASN A 295 -15.50 4.77 -5.42
CA ASN A 295 -16.18 6.06 -5.36
C ASN A 295 -15.20 7.18 -5.69
N LYS A 296 -15.46 7.89 -6.77
CA LYS A 296 -14.62 9.01 -7.24
C LYS A 296 -15.01 10.36 -6.67
N ASN A 297 -16.19 10.49 -6.07
CA ASN A 297 -16.65 11.77 -5.49
C ASN A 297 -16.17 11.90 -4.04
N LEU A 298 -15.06 12.60 -3.84
CA LEU A 298 -14.39 12.76 -2.57
C LEU A 298 -14.21 14.23 -2.17
N VAL A 299 -14.16 14.46 -0.85
CA VAL A 299 -13.58 15.69 -0.30
C VAL A 299 -12.29 15.31 0.43
N VAL A 300 -11.16 15.81 -0.07
CA VAL A 300 -9.82 15.51 0.46
C VAL A 300 -9.20 16.80 1.01
N LEU A 301 -8.74 16.76 2.26
CA LEU A 301 -8.01 17.86 2.88
C LEU A 301 -6.59 17.42 3.21
N ASP A 302 -5.60 18.14 2.68
CA ASP A 302 -4.21 18.02 3.07
C ASP A 302 -3.71 19.34 3.66
N PHE A 303 -3.59 19.39 4.98
CA PHE A 303 -3.18 20.61 5.68
C PHE A 303 -1.66 20.68 5.97
N PHE A 304 -0.90 19.78 5.36
CA PHE A 304 0.55 19.82 5.23
C PHE A 304 0.97 19.54 3.79
N ALA A 305 0.37 20.24 2.85
CA ALA A 305 0.38 19.93 1.41
C ALA A 305 1.80 19.81 0.80
N GLY A 306 2.80 20.46 1.39
CA GLY A 306 4.19 20.36 0.94
C GLY A 306 4.34 20.69 -0.53
N SER A 307 4.77 19.73 -1.32
CA SER A 307 4.88 19.87 -2.78
C SER A 307 3.56 19.79 -3.53
N GLY A 308 2.41 19.54 -2.87
CA GLY A 308 1.11 19.39 -3.53
C GLY A 308 0.85 17.98 -4.10
N SER A 309 1.55 16.95 -3.62
CA SER A 309 1.39 15.58 -4.12
C SER A 309 -0.05 15.08 -4.02
N THR A 310 -0.76 15.41 -2.95
CA THR A 310 -2.14 14.99 -2.71
C THR A 310 -3.10 15.58 -3.75
N GLY A 311 -2.96 16.88 -4.05
CA GLY A 311 -3.77 17.53 -5.09
C GLY A 311 -3.50 16.94 -6.47
N HIS A 312 -2.23 16.72 -6.81
CA HIS A 312 -1.85 16.08 -8.07
C HIS A 312 -2.41 14.66 -8.18
N ALA A 313 -2.29 13.85 -7.14
CA ALA A 313 -2.84 12.48 -7.11
C ALA A 313 -4.38 12.47 -7.24
N PHE A 314 -5.06 13.45 -6.67
CA PHE A 314 -6.50 13.61 -6.80
C PHE A 314 -6.89 13.90 -8.26
N LEU A 315 -6.24 14.87 -8.90
CA LEU A 315 -6.50 15.24 -10.29
C LEU A 315 -6.18 14.10 -11.25
N ASP A 316 -4.98 13.53 -11.15
CA ASP A 316 -4.50 12.43 -12.02
C ASP A 316 -5.33 11.14 -11.86
N GLY A 317 -5.88 10.89 -10.67
CA GLY A 317 -6.75 9.76 -10.40
C GLY A 317 -8.18 9.91 -10.94
N GLY A 318 -8.52 11.03 -11.58
CA GLY A 318 -9.86 11.32 -12.09
C GLY A 318 -10.92 11.37 -11.00
N TYR A 319 -10.54 11.82 -9.78
CA TYR A 319 -11.50 12.03 -8.70
C TYR A 319 -12.33 13.29 -8.95
N THR A 320 -13.62 13.21 -8.63
CA THR A 320 -14.56 14.32 -8.61
C THR A 320 -14.80 14.80 -7.18
N GLY A 321 -15.37 15.94 -6.99
CA GLY A 321 -15.59 16.54 -5.67
C GLY A 321 -14.59 17.64 -5.40
N GLN A 322 -13.88 17.62 -4.26
CA GLN A 322 -13.04 18.74 -3.85
C GLN A 322 -11.73 18.28 -3.23
N VAL A 323 -10.62 18.90 -3.61
CA VAL A 323 -9.33 18.79 -2.92
C VAL A 323 -8.95 20.15 -2.33
N ILE A 324 -8.62 20.19 -1.05
CA ILE A 324 -8.22 21.38 -0.30
C ILE A 324 -6.78 21.20 0.16
N LEU A 325 -5.91 22.10 -0.26
CA LEU A 325 -4.49 22.07 0.08
C LEU A 325 -4.15 23.29 0.94
N VAL A 326 -3.57 23.04 2.12
CA VAL A 326 -3.10 24.09 3.02
C VAL A 326 -1.62 23.93 3.25
N GLN A 327 -0.85 24.99 2.95
CA GLN A 327 0.61 25.03 3.11
C GLN A 327 1.04 26.38 3.64
N ALA A 328 1.86 26.39 4.70
CA ALA A 328 2.50 27.60 5.18
C ALA A 328 3.54 28.09 4.15
N PRO A 329 3.65 29.42 3.93
CA PRO A 329 4.57 29.99 2.93
C PRO A 329 6.00 30.07 3.47
N GLU A 330 6.58 28.96 3.92
CA GLU A 330 7.96 28.94 4.37
C GLU A 330 8.90 29.31 3.23
N LYS A 331 9.86 30.21 3.59
CA LYS A 331 10.85 30.76 2.64
C LYS A 331 11.94 29.73 2.34
N THR A 332 12.23 29.54 1.07
CA THR A 332 13.34 28.70 0.56
C THR A 332 14.70 29.37 0.66
N TYR A 333 14.71 30.64 1.07
CA TYR A 333 15.92 31.48 1.22
C TYR A 333 16.03 32.10 2.61
N GLU A 334 17.22 32.54 2.94
CA GLU A 334 17.55 33.43 4.06
C GLU A 334 18.18 34.72 3.55
N ILE A 335 18.14 35.77 4.35
CA ILE A 335 18.79 37.04 4.01
C ILE A 335 20.10 37.13 4.80
N LYS A 336 21.23 37.15 4.06
CA LYS A 336 22.56 37.38 4.62
C LYS A 336 23.19 38.59 3.94
N LYS A 337 23.64 39.57 4.73
CA LYS A 337 24.27 40.82 4.21
C LYS A 337 23.41 41.50 3.11
N GLY A 338 22.09 41.56 3.32
CA GLY A 338 21.16 42.19 2.38
C GLY A 338 20.87 41.39 1.10
N LYS A 339 21.45 40.21 0.90
CA LYS A 339 21.20 39.34 -0.26
C LYS A 339 20.40 38.11 0.11
N LYS A 340 19.49 37.68 -0.79
CA LYS A 340 18.78 36.41 -0.68
C LYS A 340 19.73 35.27 -1.04
N LEU A 341 19.91 34.32 -0.15
CA LEU A 341 20.69 33.10 -0.36
C LEU A 341 19.80 31.89 -0.13
N ALA A 342 19.92 30.86 -0.96
CA ALA A 342 19.19 29.61 -0.76
C ALA A 342 19.50 29.02 0.60
N LYS A 343 18.48 28.56 1.31
CA LYS A 343 18.68 27.72 2.50
C LYS A 343 19.31 26.38 2.13
N ASN A 344 19.95 25.72 3.11
CA ASN A 344 20.42 24.36 2.92
C ASN A 344 19.26 23.48 2.42
N ASN A 345 19.57 22.59 1.47
CA ASN A 345 18.61 21.70 0.80
C ASN A 345 17.46 22.39 0.03
N CYS A 346 17.55 23.70 -0.22
CA CYS A 346 16.59 24.44 -1.05
C CYS A 346 17.22 25.03 -2.32
N LYS A 347 18.46 24.65 -2.62
CA LYS A 347 19.24 25.27 -3.70
C LYS A 347 18.60 25.08 -5.07
N GLY A 348 18.16 23.87 -5.36
CA GLY A 348 17.46 23.54 -6.62
C GLY A 348 16.16 24.32 -6.76
N VAL A 349 15.38 24.35 -5.69
CA VAL A 349 14.08 25.04 -5.62
C VAL A 349 14.22 26.55 -5.78
N PHE A 350 15.15 27.15 -5.02
CA PHE A 350 15.39 28.59 -5.05
C PHE A 350 15.94 29.05 -6.39
N ASN A 351 16.88 28.31 -6.98
CA ASN A 351 17.46 28.59 -8.31
C ASN A 351 16.41 28.45 -9.44
N ALA A 352 15.41 27.63 -9.25
CA ALA A 352 14.25 27.51 -10.15
C ALA A 352 13.22 28.66 -9.97
N GLY A 353 13.52 29.63 -9.10
CA GLY A 353 12.68 30.83 -8.92
C GLY A 353 11.58 30.71 -7.86
N PHE A 354 11.52 29.60 -7.08
CA PHE A 354 10.51 29.42 -6.05
C PHE A 354 11.03 29.96 -4.70
N GLU A 355 10.49 31.09 -4.27
CA GLU A 355 10.87 31.72 -3.00
C GLU A 355 10.14 31.15 -1.78
N THR A 356 9.00 30.47 -2.00
CA THR A 356 8.22 29.82 -0.93
C THR A 356 7.74 28.43 -1.35
N ILE A 357 7.44 27.56 -0.35
CA ILE A 357 6.89 26.24 -0.60
C ILE A 357 5.52 26.35 -1.30
N THR A 358 4.68 27.31 -0.93
CA THR A 358 3.37 27.50 -1.54
C THR A 358 3.42 27.78 -3.04
N GLN A 359 4.48 28.45 -3.53
CA GLN A 359 4.68 28.63 -4.97
C GLN A 359 4.94 27.30 -5.69
N ILE A 360 5.66 26.39 -5.04
CA ILE A 360 5.90 25.05 -5.58
C ILE A 360 4.60 24.26 -5.59
N THR A 361 3.86 24.26 -4.47
CA THR A 361 2.54 23.60 -4.36
C THR A 361 1.64 24.04 -5.50
N ARG A 362 1.49 25.35 -5.67
CA ARG A 362 0.66 25.97 -6.73
C ARG A 362 1.13 25.54 -8.12
N LYS A 363 2.43 25.68 -8.40
CA LYS A 363 2.97 25.32 -9.72
C LYS A 363 2.77 23.84 -10.06
N ARG A 364 2.90 22.95 -9.07
CA ARG A 364 2.60 21.53 -9.27
C ARG A 364 1.14 21.28 -9.65
N ILE A 365 0.19 21.98 -9.02
CA ILE A 365 -1.22 21.84 -9.35
C ILE A 365 -1.51 22.43 -10.74
N GLU A 366 -0.96 23.61 -11.07
CA GLU A 366 -1.03 24.17 -12.43
C GLU A 366 -0.50 23.18 -13.48
N ASN A 367 0.64 22.55 -13.20
CA ASN A 367 1.22 21.52 -14.08
C ASN A 367 0.31 20.27 -14.17
N ALA A 368 -0.31 19.85 -13.08
CA ALA A 368 -1.23 18.71 -13.09
C ALA A 368 -2.48 19.01 -13.94
N ILE A 369 -2.97 20.23 -13.90
CA ILE A 369 -4.13 20.70 -14.69
C ILE A 369 -3.77 20.87 -16.17
N GLY A 370 -2.69 21.59 -16.47
CA GLY A 370 -2.31 21.94 -17.85
C GLY A 370 -1.45 20.87 -18.56
N GLY A 371 -1.14 19.79 -17.86
CA GLY A 371 -0.15 18.81 -18.33
C GLY A 371 1.29 19.31 -18.17
N TYR A 372 2.23 18.38 -18.00
CA TYR A 372 3.67 18.65 -17.94
C TYR A 372 4.47 17.54 -18.61
N VAL A 373 5.58 17.94 -19.18
CA VAL A 373 6.52 16.99 -19.82
C VAL A 373 7.70 16.82 -18.89
N THR A 374 8.02 15.58 -18.53
CA THR A 374 9.25 15.28 -17.80
C THR A 374 10.36 14.93 -18.79
N ASP A 375 11.60 15.21 -18.43
CA ASP A 375 12.77 14.80 -19.24
C ASP A 375 12.73 13.32 -19.62
N LYS A 376 12.18 12.47 -18.75
CA LYS A 376 11.97 11.04 -19.03
C LYS A 376 10.92 10.78 -20.12
N LYS A 377 9.81 11.54 -20.15
CA LYS A 377 8.81 11.43 -21.24
C LYS A 377 9.39 11.93 -22.55
N ILE A 378 10.15 13.04 -22.51
CA ILE A 378 10.88 13.55 -23.66
C ILE A 378 11.90 12.51 -24.12
N SER A 379 12.73 11.98 -23.23
CA SER A 379 13.70 10.94 -23.54
C SER A 379 13.03 9.70 -24.14
N LYS A 380 11.92 9.23 -23.58
CA LYS A 380 11.21 8.07 -24.13
C LYS A 380 10.67 8.31 -25.53
N VAL A 381 10.15 9.50 -25.80
CA VAL A 381 9.67 9.87 -27.15
C VAL A 381 10.82 10.08 -28.14
N LEU A 382 11.96 10.63 -27.67
CA LEU A 382 13.11 10.91 -28.53
C LEU A 382 14.06 9.71 -28.69
N PHE A 383 14.04 8.71 -27.78
CA PHE A 383 15.05 7.63 -27.72
C PHE A 383 14.44 6.22 -27.80
N GLU A 384 13.20 6.05 -28.23
CA GLU A 384 12.69 4.74 -28.64
C GLU A 384 13.38 4.21 -29.89
N GLU A 385 14.10 5.08 -30.67
CA GLU A 385 14.97 4.70 -31.77
C GLU A 385 16.40 5.23 -31.53
N GLU A 386 17.42 4.46 -31.86
CA GLU A 386 18.81 4.95 -31.85
C GLU A 386 18.93 6.28 -32.60
N LEU A 387 19.71 7.23 -32.05
CA LEU A 387 20.00 8.52 -32.67
C LEU A 387 20.78 8.32 -33.99
N THR A 388 20.07 8.02 -35.03
CA THR A 388 20.60 7.95 -36.40
C THR A 388 20.28 9.26 -37.14
N PRO A 389 21.01 9.59 -38.24
CA PRO A 389 20.64 10.72 -39.09
C PRO A 389 19.18 10.66 -39.59
N THR A 390 18.59 9.47 -39.63
CA THR A 390 17.19 9.24 -40.04
C THR A 390 16.24 9.56 -38.92
N SER A 391 16.56 9.23 -37.65
CA SER A 391 15.72 9.56 -36.49
C SER A 391 15.76 11.06 -36.17
N LEU A 392 16.86 11.75 -36.43
CA LEU A 392 16.95 13.21 -36.33
C LEU A 392 16.00 13.94 -37.29
N LYS A 393 15.67 13.36 -38.44
CA LYS A 393 14.67 13.92 -39.37
C LYS A 393 13.24 13.82 -38.85
N LYS A 394 12.96 12.96 -37.86
CA LYS A 394 11.66 12.78 -37.21
C LYS A 394 11.43 13.69 -35.99
N VAL A 395 12.43 14.52 -35.63
CA VAL A 395 12.31 15.45 -34.49
C VAL A 395 11.06 16.35 -34.58
N PRO A 396 10.68 16.91 -35.75
CA PRO A 396 9.45 17.67 -35.89
C PRO A 396 8.18 16.87 -35.55
N ASP A 397 8.14 15.58 -35.96
CA ASP A 397 7.00 14.70 -35.67
C ASP A 397 6.92 14.36 -34.18
N TYR A 398 8.05 14.20 -33.50
CA TYR A 398 8.11 14.00 -32.06
C TYR A 398 7.66 15.25 -31.28
N LEU A 399 8.03 16.45 -31.74
CA LEU A 399 7.59 17.70 -31.16
C LEU A 399 6.06 17.90 -31.33
N ALA A 400 5.53 17.60 -32.53
CA ALA A 400 4.09 17.61 -32.79
C ALA A 400 3.32 16.66 -31.85
N ARG A 401 3.84 15.45 -31.64
CA ARG A 401 3.23 14.45 -30.74
C ARG A 401 3.30 14.89 -29.26
N ILE A 402 4.33 15.62 -28.86
CA ILE A 402 4.40 16.25 -27.53
C ILE A 402 3.32 17.31 -27.38
N ASP A 403 3.09 18.10 -28.40
CA ASP A 403 2.06 19.14 -28.39
C ASP A 403 0.64 18.55 -28.44
N GLU A 404 0.41 17.44 -29.15
CA GLU A 404 -0.82 16.66 -29.10
C GLU A 404 -1.10 16.13 -27.68
N ILE A 405 -0.10 15.54 -27.02
CA ILE A 405 -0.22 15.05 -25.62
C ILE A 405 -0.55 16.21 -24.68
N LYS A 406 0.03 17.40 -24.88
CA LYS A 406 -0.31 18.59 -24.10
C LYS A 406 -1.76 19.01 -24.32
N GLN A 407 -2.22 19.05 -25.58
CA GLN A 407 -3.58 19.42 -25.93
C GLN A 407 -4.63 18.41 -25.44
N GLU A 408 -4.33 17.11 -25.46
CA GLU A 408 -5.18 16.08 -24.88
C GLU A 408 -5.30 16.24 -23.37
N ASN A 409 -4.21 16.54 -22.69
CA ASN A 409 -4.22 16.84 -21.26
C ASN A 409 -5.02 18.12 -20.94
N GLU A 410 -4.86 19.18 -21.72
CA GLU A 410 -5.66 20.42 -21.56
C GLU A 410 -7.16 20.17 -21.72
N LYS A 411 -7.59 19.36 -22.70
CA LYS A 411 -9.00 18.98 -22.88
C LYS A 411 -9.57 18.20 -21.71
N LEU A 412 -8.77 17.29 -21.14
CA LEU A 412 -9.16 16.52 -19.96
C LEU A 412 -9.41 17.40 -18.73
N TYR A 413 -8.66 18.50 -18.58
CA TYR A 413 -8.70 19.36 -17.39
C TYR A 413 -9.61 20.59 -17.53
N HIS A 414 -10.00 20.98 -18.74
CA HIS A 414 -11.01 22.03 -18.95
C HIS A 414 -12.42 21.67 -18.46
N SER A 415 -12.67 20.39 -18.11
CA SER A 415 -13.90 19.95 -17.46
C SER A 415 -13.93 20.18 -15.94
N PHE A 416 -12.83 20.62 -15.35
CA PHE A 416 -12.76 20.94 -13.92
C PHE A 416 -12.79 22.46 -13.75
N ASN A 417 -13.90 23.00 -13.22
CA ASN A 417 -13.94 24.39 -12.77
C ASN A 417 -12.96 24.55 -11.61
N VAL A 418 -11.93 25.38 -11.82
CA VAL A 418 -10.95 25.79 -10.81
C VAL A 418 -11.58 26.77 -9.84
#